data_c1ed4fac7c3cb44e790fed8fbc73d2e3
#
_entry.id   c1ed4fac7c3cb44e790fed8fbc73d2e3
#
_cell.length_a   1.000
_cell.length_b   1.000
_cell.length_c   1.000
_cell.angle_alpha   90.00
_cell.angle_beta   90.00
_cell.angle_gamma   90.00
#
_symmetry.space_group_name_H-M   'P 1'
#
loop_
_entity.id
_entity.type
_entity.pdbx_description
1 polymer ?
#
loop_
_entity_poly.entity_id
_entity_poly.type
_entity_poly.pdbx_seq_one_letter_code
_entity_poly.pdbx_strand_id
1 'polypeptide(L)'
;MGSERLKTPEVSEPDDPRPRRSAERKSALTNLWRIKKYLYPYRYRLGLLWTMVLLNIASGLAIPPLVGRAIDGPIHDGDMRGLWVIVGVIAVLGAADAILQLSRRYMQTTTAMAIEADMRAGLYEHLQRLHTGFHDRWQTGQLLARVTSDLGMIRRFFAGGLVFAITSVGMIVIILGQLLFIEWRLALIVAASAVPLFLIGRKFFKGYLPAARSEQDQSGEVSSAAEESALGIRAIKALGRGPLMAARFEKEAAELRDRGIRKSLIASRSWSGYDAIATAAIGAVLVCGSIMVAEGRLSVGDLTAFVMLQLALLWPIEASGWVMAHGNEAMTAADRVYEVFDTEPEIKDRPGAKAIDRGEVRGELIFEDVRFGYEDDSRDILRGVDLRIKPGETVAIAGKTGSGKSTLVSLPSRLNDPTGGRILLDGTDIRDLRLANLRSVVTTAFEEATLFSMSVRENLALGRPDASEADLEEALRVAQAEFVYDLPYGLDTRIGEQGLSLSGGQRQRLALARAVVVRPAVLVLDDPLSALDVHTEELVERALAQVLRETTALVVVHRPSTVALADRVALLHEGRIAAFGRHSELMAASPEYVDVLSAESEEVAA
;
A
#
# COMPACT_ATOMS: atom_id res chain seq x y z
N MET A 1 -5.52 44.47 -37.70
CA MET A 1 -4.57 43.36 -37.90
C MET A 1 -4.74 42.42 -36.73
N GLY A 2 -5.39 41.30 -37.00
CA GLY A 2 -5.87 40.35 -35.99
C GLY A 2 -4.76 39.51 -35.39
N SER A 3 -4.81 39.33 -34.07
CA SER A 3 -4.03 38.36 -33.33
C SER A 3 -4.77 37.02 -33.37
N GLU A 4 -4.36 36.13 -34.25
CA GLU A 4 -4.73 34.70 -34.16
C GLU A 4 -4.12 34.12 -32.88
N ARG A 5 -4.99 33.77 -31.93
CA ARG A 5 -4.63 32.92 -30.78
C ARG A 5 -4.44 31.50 -31.31
N LEU A 6 -3.23 31.02 -31.35
CA LEU A 6 -2.91 29.62 -31.51
C LEU A 6 -3.63 28.83 -30.40
N LYS A 7 -4.65 28.05 -30.78
CA LYS A 7 -5.27 27.04 -29.94
C LYS A 7 -4.21 25.96 -29.70
N THR A 8 -3.72 25.84 -28.47
CA THR A 8 -3.00 24.67 -28.01
C THR A 8 -3.91 23.44 -28.19
N PRO A 9 -3.41 22.33 -28.77
CA PRO A 9 -4.19 21.10 -28.86
C PRO A 9 -4.50 20.65 -27.42
N GLU A 10 -5.75 20.31 -27.15
CA GLU A 10 -6.15 19.57 -25.96
C GLU A 10 -5.35 18.27 -25.97
N VAL A 11 -4.39 18.18 -25.07
CA VAL A 11 -3.74 16.92 -24.72
C VAL A 11 -4.84 16.10 -24.05
N SER A 12 -5.35 15.10 -24.75
CA SER A 12 -6.22 14.08 -24.15
C SER A 12 -5.46 13.51 -22.94
N GLU A 13 -6.09 13.60 -21.76
CA GLU A 13 -5.59 12.90 -20.57
C GLU A 13 -5.27 11.44 -20.96
N PRO A 14 -4.09 10.93 -20.61
CA PRO A 14 -3.78 9.54 -20.84
C PRO A 14 -4.86 8.69 -20.16
N ASP A 15 -5.47 7.77 -20.92
CA ASP A 15 -6.42 6.79 -20.42
C ASP A 15 -5.85 6.18 -19.13
N ASP A 16 -6.51 6.42 -18.02
CA ASP A 16 -6.16 5.89 -16.71
C ASP A 16 -6.23 4.35 -16.79
N PRO A 17 -5.11 3.63 -16.64
CA PRO A 17 -5.07 2.17 -16.79
C PRO A 17 -5.66 1.47 -15.56
N ARG A 18 -6.81 1.94 -15.09
CA ARG A 18 -7.53 1.20 -14.05
C ARG A 18 -8.14 -0.04 -14.67
N PRO A 19 -7.89 -1.23 -14.09
CA PRO A 19 -8.48 -2.47 -14.57
C PRO A 19 -10.00 -2.31 -14.66
N ARG A 20 -10.59 -2.72 -15.79
CA ARG A 20 -12.02 -2.66 -16.06
C ARG A 20 -12.79 -3.25 -14.87
N ARG A 21 -13.62 -2.42 -14.25
CA ARG A 21 -14.50 -2.74 -13.13
C ARG A 21 -15.47 -3.85 -13.52
N SER A 22 -15.11 -5.08 -13.28
CA SER A 22 -16.02 -6.22 -13.33
C SER A 22 -16.08 -6.90 -11.95
N ALA A 23 -16.79 -6.28 -11.03
CA ALA A 23 -17.50 -6.90 -9.92
C ALA A 23 -18.38 -5.82 -9.35
N GLU A 24 -19.62 -6.14 -9.02
CA GLU A 24 -20.54 -5.24 -8.34
C GLU A 24 -19.80 -4.55 -7.18
N ARG A 25 -19.61 -3.24 -7.30
CA ARG A 25 -18.92 -2.43 -6.29
C ARG A 25 -19.73 -2.52 -5.02
N LYS A 26 -19.35 -3.41 -4.12
CA LYS A 26 -19.93 -3.46 -2.78
C LYS A 26 -19.83 -2.05 -2.21
N SER A 27 -20.91 -1.53 -1.62
CA SER A 27 -20.88 -0.15 -1.12
C SER A 27 -19.72 0.03 -0.15
N ALA A 28 -19.13 1.22 -0.11
CA ALA A 28 -18.00 1.54 0.77
C ALA A 28 -18.27 1.17 2.23
N LEU A 29 -19.52 1.30 2.68
CA LEU A 29 -19.98 0.84 4.00
C LEU A 29 -19.85 -0.68 4.15
N THR A 30 -20.12 -1.47 3.09
CA THR A 30 -19.98 -2.92 3.12
C THR A 30 -18.53 -3.32 3.31
N ASN A 31 -17.59 -2.67 2.61
CA ASN A 31 -16.17 -2.95 2.75
C ASN A 31 -15.64 -2.56 4.14
N LEU A 32 -16.06 -1.42 4.67
CA LEU A 32 -15.73 -1.05 6.04
C LEU A 32 -16.28 -2.09 7.06
N TRP A 33 -17.48 -2.65 6.81
CA TRP A 33 -18.06 -3.68 7.67
C TRP A 33 -17.34 -5.04 7.59
N ARG A 34 -16.67 -5.35 6.51
CA ARG A 34 -15.85 -6.58 6.36
C ARG A 34 -14.68 -6.62 7.33
N ILE A 35 -14.24 -5.48 7.84
CA ILE A 35 -13.18 -5.38 8.85
C ILE A 35 -13.56 -6.10 10.15
N LYS A 36 -14.86 -6.38 10.39
CA LYS A 36 -15.32 -7.16 11.56
C LYS A 36 -14.57 -8.48 11.75
N LYS A 37 -14.05 -9.10 10.68
CA LYS A 37 -13.22 -10.30 10.75
C LYS A 37 -12.00 -10.08 11.63
N TYR A 38 -11.35 -8.93 11.52
CA TYR A 38 -10.18 -8.54 12.30
C TYR A 38 -10.52 -7.99 13.69
N LEU A 39 -11.79 -7.54 13.91
CA LEU A 39 -12.27 -7.10 15.22
C LEU A 39 -12.62 -8.27 16.13
N TYR A 40 -13.05 -9.39 15.57
CA TYR A 40 -13.57 -10.55 16.32
C TYR A 40 -12.58 -11.15 17.34
N PRO A 41 -11.27 -11.31 17.06
CA PRO A 41 -10.30 -11.77 18.05
C PRO A 41 -10.22 -10.87 19.29
N TYR A 42 -10.51 -9.57 19.12
CA TYR A 42 -10.42 -8.54 20.16
C TYR A 42 -11.75 -8.26 20.87
N ARG A 43 -12.81 -9.06 20.64
CA ARG A 43 -14.17 -8.80 21.13
C ARG A 43 -14.27 -8.53 22.64
N TYR A 44 -13.47 -9.21 23.47
CA TYR A 44 -13.46 -8.98 24.92
C TYR A 44 -12.84 -7.63 25.30
N ARG A 45 -11.75 -7.26 24.62
CA ARG A 45 -11.12 -5.94 24.82
C ARG A 45 -12.05 -4.82 24.35
N LEU A 46 -12.74 -5.02 23.22
CA LEU A 46 -13.74 -4.08 22.72
C LEU A 46 -14.95 -3.99 23.68
N GLY A 47 -15.42 -5.10 24.23
CA GLY A 47 -16.48 -5.10 25.22
C GLY A 47 -16.11 -4.30 26.48
N LEU A 48 -14.89 -4.53 27.01
CA LEU A 48 -14.37 -3.77 28.15
C LEU A 48 -14.21 -2.28 27.83
N LEU A 49 -13.73 -1.96 26.62
CA LEU A 49 -13.63 -0.58 26.13
C LEU A 49 -15.00 0.13 26.14
N TRP A 50 -16.04 -0.53 25.62
CA TRP A 50 -17.40 0.03 25.63
C TRP A 50 -17.97 0.21 27.05
N THR A 51 -17.68 -0.73 27.96
CA THR A 51 -18.04 -0.58 29.35
C THR A 51 -17.35 0.64 29.98
N MET A 52 -16.05 0.84 29.70
CA MET A 52 -15.33 2.04 30.15
C MET A 52 -15.88 3.33 29.55
N VAL A 53 -16.31 3.33 28.28
CA VAL A 53 -16.97 4.48 27.64
C VAL A 53 -18.25 4.83 28.36
N LEU A 54 -19.09 3.85 28.65
CA LEU A 54 -20.36 4.08 29.36
C LEU A 54 -20.14 4.61 30.79
N LEU A 55 -19.19 4.03 31.50
CA LEU A 55 -18.83 4.50 32.86
C LEU A 55 -18.28 5.93 32.84
N ASN A 56 -17.44 6.27 31.85
CA ASN A 56 -16.88 7.60 31.68
C ASN A 56 -18.00 8.65 31.41
N ILE A 57 -18.95 8.34 30.50
CA ILE A 57 -20.10 9.20 30.25
C ILE A 57 -20.93 9.37 31.51
N ALA A 58 -21.25 8.28 32.22
CA ALA A 58 -22.06 8.32 33.44
C ALA A 58 -21.37 9.13 34.55
N SER A 59 -20.07 8.93 34.77
CA SER A 59 -19.28 9.66 35.77
C SER A 59 -19.27 11.17 35.48
N GLY A 60 -18.94 11.56 34.22
CA GLY A 60 -18.87 12.97 33.84
C GLY A 60 -20.21 13.70 33.91
N LEU A 61 -21.29 13.06 33.45
CA LEU A 61 -22.61 13.64 33.44
C LEU A 61 -23.34 13.59 34.80
N ALA A 62 -22.79 12.89 35.80
CA ALA A 62 -23.28 12.94 37.18
C ALA A 62 -22.84 14.22 37.93
N ILE A 63 -21.75 14.87 37.48
CA ILE A 63 -21.20 16.04 38.18
C ILE A 63 -22.14 17.27 38.17
N PRO A 64 -22.71 17.71 37.01
CA PRO A 64 -23.57 18.88 36.99
C PRO A 64 -24.78 18.83 37.95
N PRO A 65 -25.56 17.74 38.00
CA PRO A 65 -26.66 17.62 38.99
C PRO A 65 -26.16 17.61 40.43
N LEU A 66 -24.97 17.07 40.72
CA LEU A 66 -24.39 17.12 42.09
C LEU A 66 -24.00 18.55 42.49
N VAL A 67 -23.46 19.35 41.54
CA VAL A 67 -23.20 20.78 41.78
C VAL A 67 -24.49 21.52 42.07
N GLY A 68 -25.57 21.25 41.31
CA GLY A 68 -26.88 21.81 41.58
C GLY A 68 -27.37 21.50 43.01
N ARG A 69 -27.29 20.22 43.43
CA ARG A 69 -27.67 19.82 44.79
C ARG A 69 -26.81 20.45 45.89
N ALA A 70 -25.49 20.69 45.60
CA ALA A 70 -24.63 21.39 46.55
C ALA A 70 -25.08 22.85 46.77
N ILE A 71 -25.56 23.50 45.72
CA ILE A 71 -26.05 24.89 45.79
C ILE A 71 -27.37 24.98 46.55
N ASP A 72 -28.34 24.11 46.20
CA ASP A 72 -29.71 24.17 46.77
C ASP A 72 -29.83 23.64 48.20
N GLY A 73 -28.89 22.74 48.60
CA GLY A 73 -28.90 22.20 49.98
C GLY A 73 -27.77 22.83 50.83
N PRO A 74 -26.63 22.20 50.95
CA PRO A 74 -25.59 22.58 51.93
C PRO A 74 -25.15 24.06 51.87
N ILE A 75 -25.08 24.65 50.65
CA ILE A 75 -24.69 26.08 50.52
C ILE A 75 -25.84 26.96 50.98
N HIS A 76 -27.09 26.66 50.63
CA HIS A 76 -28.27 27.42 51.05
C HIS A 76 -28.50 27.33 52.56
N ASP A 77 -28.34 26.14 53.14
CA ASP A 77 -28.59 25.86 54.53
C ASP A 77 -27.40 26.18 55.45
N GLY A 78 -26.25 26.54 54.90
CA GLY A 78 -25.00 26.78 55.65
C GLY A 78 -24.36 25.50 56.26
N ASP A 79 -24.75 24.30 55.74
CA ASP A 79 -24.21 23.01 56.22
C ASP A 79 -22.84 22.69 55.61
N MET A 80 -21.80 23.10 56.30
CA MET A 80 -20.40 22.83 55.89
C MET A 80 -20.06 21.33 55.82
N ARG A 81 -20.71 20.47 56.62
CA ARG A 81 -20.46 19.03 56.58
C ARG A 81 -21.06 18.40 55.33
N GLY A 82 -22.30 18.71 55.02
CA GLY A 82 -22.97 18.27 53.81
C GLY A 82 -22.25 18.77 52.56
N LEU A 83 -21.72 19.99 52.58
CA LEU A 83 -20.91 20.53 51.46
C LEU A 83 -19.65 19.71 51.24
N TRP A 84 -18.87 19.41 52.29
CA TRP A 84 -17.66 18.60 52.16
C TRP A 84 -17.91 17.18 51.66
N VAL A 85 -19.07 16.60 52.02
CA VAL A 85 -19.49 15.28 51.49
C VAL A 85 -19.71 15.35 49.98
N ILE A 86 -20.47 16.33 49.47
CA ILE A 86 -20.73 16.46 48.04
C ILE A 86 -19.43 16.78 47.28
N VAL A 87 -18.57 17.68 47.79
CA VAL A 87 -17.26 17.99 47.21
C VAL A 87 -16.40 16.74 47.15
N GLY A 88 -16.39 15.94 48.21
CA GLY A 88 -15.67 14.65 48.24
C GLY A 88 -16.17 13.67 47.17
N VAL A 89 -17.49 13.55 47.00
CA VAL A 89 -18.11 12.72 45.95
C VAL A 89 -17.73 13.21 44.56
N ILE A 90 -17.79 14.53 44.30
CA ILE A 90 -17.39 15.12 43.01
C ILE A 90 -15.91 14.87 42.74
N ALA A 91 -15.06 15.03 43.75
CA ALA A 91 -13.61 14.77 43.62
C ALA A 91 -13.30 13.30 43.29
N VAL A 92 -14.01 12.36 43.96
CA VAL A 92 -13.89 10.92 43.67
C VAL A 92 -14.39 10.60 42.27
N LEU A 93 -15.54 11.14 41.86
CA LEU A 93 -16.05 10.95 40.49
C LEU A 93 -15.10 11.54 39.43
N GLY A 94 -14.54 12.73 39.67
CA GLY A 94 -13.59 13.34 38.76
C GLY A 94 -12.28 12.55 38.64
N ALA A 95 -11.78 12.02 39.78
CA ALA A 95 -10.61 11.14 39.75
C ALA A 95 -10.91 9.82 39.04
N ALA A 96 -12.08 9.21 39.29
CA ALA A 96 -12.52 8.00 38.59
C ALA A 96 -12.67 8.26 37.09
N ASP A 97 -13.26 9.40 36.68
CA ASP A 97 -13.38 9.80 35.30
C ASP A 97 -12.02 9.93 34.61
N ALA A 98 -11.04 10.58 35.24
CA ALA A 98 -9.69 10.71 34.70
C ALA A 98 -8.99 9.36 34.53
N ILE A 99 -9.12 8.45 35.51
CA ILE A 99 -8.54 7.10 35.45
C ILE A 99 -9.21 6.27 34.35
N LEU A 100 -10.55 6.33 34.25
CA LEU A 100 -11.32 5.66 33.20
C LEU A 100 -10.92 6.18 31.82
N GLN A 101 -10.80 7.49 31.65
CA GLN A 101 -10.39 8.11 30.39
C GLN A 101 -8.97 7.68 29.97
N LEU A 102 -8.02 7.67 30.89
CA LEU A 102 -6.64 7.23 30.63
C LEU A 102 -6.62 5.75 30.23
N SER A 103 -7.28 4.89 31.01
CA SER A 103 -7.34 3.45 30.77
C SER A 103 -8.04 3.12 29.47
N ARG A 104 -9.15 3.80 29.17
CA ARG A 104 -9.87 3.71 27.90
C ARG A 104 -8.97 4.08 26.73
N ARG A 105 -8.27 5.23 26.81
CA ARG A 105 -7.41 5.73 25.74
C ARG A 105 -6.25 4.76 25.46
N TYR A 106 -5.64 4.23 26.50
CA TYR A 106 -4.60 3.22 26.39
C TYR A 106 -5.10 1.94 25.70
N MET A 107 -6.20 1.38 26.17
CA MET A 107 -6.81 0.18 25.60
C MET A 107 -7.26 0.37 24.16
N GLN A 108 -7.88 1.51 23.86
CA GLN A 108 -8.34 1.91 22.53
C GLN A 108 -7.18 1.93 21.53
N THR A 109 -6.08 2.63 21.89
CA THR A 109 -4.91 2.76 21.03
C THR A 109 -4.22 1.42 20.80
N THR A 110 -3.95 0.65 21.88
CA THR A 110 -3.25 -0.64 21.78
C THR A 110 -4.06 -1.67 20.98
N THR A 111 -5.38 -1.71 21.18
CA THR A 111 -6.25 -2.62 20.43
C THR A 111 -6.31 -2.24 18.94
N ALA A 112 -6.44 -0.94 18.62
CA ALA A 112 -6.48 -0.48 17.24
C ALA A 112 -5.15 -0.73 16.50
N MET A 113 -4.00 -0.57 17.18
CA MET A 113 -2.70 -0.91 16.62
C MET A 113 -2.54 -2.41 16.36
N ALA A 114 -3.04 -3.27 17.25
CA ALA A 114 -3.02 -4.70 17.05
C ALA A 114 -3.87 -5.13 15.85
N ILE A 115 -5.07 -4.57 15.71
CA ILE A 115 -5.94 -4.82 14.55
C ILE A 115 -5.27 -4.37 13.24
N GLU A 116 -4.65 -3.20 13.24
CA GLU A 116 -3.90 -2.72 12.06
C GLU A 116 -2.74 -3.65 11.71
N ALA A 117 -1.99 -4.15 12.71
CA ALA A 117 -0.89 -5.10 12.50
C ALA A 117 -1.38 -6.41 11.87
N ASP A 118 -2.50 -6.97 12.36
CA ASP A 118 -3.11 -8.18 11.79
C ASP A 118 -3.58 -7.95 10.35
N MET A 119 -4.21 -6.80 10.08
CA MET A 119 -4.63 -6.44 8.73
C MET A 119 -3.44 -6.27 7.78
N ARG A 120 -2.36 -5.64 8.27
CA ARG A 120 -1.12 -5.43 7.50
C ARG A 120 -0.47 -6.76 7.17
N ALA A 121 -0.35 -7.65 8.14
CA ALA A 121 0.19 -8.99 7.94
C ALA A 121 -0.64 -9.78 6.91
N GLY A 122 -1.98 -9.76 7.04
CA GLY A 122 -2.87 -10.43 6.10
C GLY A 122 -2.81 -9.85 4.69
N LEU A 123 -2.71 -8.51 4.56
CA LEU A 123 -2.59 -7.85 3.26
C LEU A 123 -1.23 -8.17 2.60
N TYR A 124 -0.15 -8.13 3.36
CA TYR A 124 1.18 -8.48 2.88
C TYR A 124 1.25 -9.95 2.44
N GLU A 125 0.73 -10.88 3.23
CA GLU A 125 0.64 -12.29 2.86
C GLU A 125 -0.16 -12.48 1.57
N HIS A 126 -1.26 -11.75 1.41
CA HIS A 126 -2.08 -11.82 0.20
C HIS A 126 -1.32 -11.29 -1.03
N LEU A 127 -0.65 -10.13 -0.91
CA LEU A 127 0.18 -9.58 -1.98
C LEU A 127 1.28 -10.55 -2.44
N GLN A 128 1.91 -11.30 -1.51
CA GLN A 128 2.91 -12.31 -1.87
C GLN A 128 2.32 -13.51 -2.64
N ARG A 129 1.02 -13.76 -2.56
CA ARG A 129 0.33 -14.83 -3.28
C ARG A 129 -0.16 -14.41 -4.67
N LEU A 130 -0.25 -13.11 -4.94
CA LEU A 130 -0.68 -12.61 -6.23
C LEU A 130 0.40 -12.87 -7.29
N HIS A 131 -0.04 -13.10 -8.53
CA HIS A 131 0.84 -13.37 -9.67
C HIS A 131 1.58 -12.11 -10.15
N THR A 132 2.67 -12.29 -10.88
CA THR A 132 3.52 -11.20 -11.38
C THR A 132 2.76 -10.19 -12.23
N GLY A 133 1.87 -10.63 -13.11
CA GLY A 133 1.04 -9.74 -13.92
C GLY A 133 0.17 -8.76 -13.13
N PHE A 134 -0.22 -9.11 -11.89
CA PHE A 134 -0.84 -8.13 -10.99
C PHE A 134 0.16 -7.03 -10.58
N HIS A 135 1.37 -7.43 -10.18
CA HIS A 135 2.40 -6.49 -9.73
C HIS A 135 2.90 -5.59 -10.86
N ASP A 136 2.96 -6.09 -12.10
CA ASP A 136 3.38 -5.33 -13.28
C ASP A 136 2.36 -4.24 -13.65
N ARG A 137 1.05 -4.49 -13.40
CA ARG A 137 -0.02 -3.52 -13.64
C ARG A 137 -0.16 -2.46 -12.55
N TRP A 138 0.33 -2.73 -11.35
CA TRP A 138 0.21 -1.83 -10.22
C TRP A 138 1.52 -1.08 -9.96
N GLN A 139 1.43 0.24 -9.83
CA GLN A 139 2.57 1.01 -9.37
C GLN A 139 2.93 0.62 -7.93
N THR A 140 4.20 0.30 -7.68
CA THR A 140 4.70 -0.12 -6.35
C THR A 140 4.32 0.87 -5.25
N GLY A 141 4.36 2.18 -5.53
CA GLY A 141 3.96 3.22 -4.59
C GLY A 141 2.49 3.14 -4.18
N GLN A 142 1.59 2.72 -5.09
CA GLN A 142 0.17 2.53 -4.76
C GLN A 142 -0.01 1.34 -3.83
N LEU A 143 0.64 0.21 -4.08
CA LEU A 143 0.58 -0.96 -3.20
C LEU A 143 1.15 -0.65 -1.82
N LEU A 144 2.28 0.08 -1.76
CA LEU A 144 2.87 0.53 -0.51
C LEU A 144 1.91 1.43 0.28
N ALA A 145 1.20 2.34 -0.40
CA ALA A 145 0.19 3.19 0.22
C ALA A 145 -0.97 2.37 0.82
N ARG A 146 -1.40 1.24 0.20
CA ARG A 146 -2.41 0.33 0.76
C ARG A 146 -1.95 -0.28 2.08
N VAL A 147 -0.69 -0.76 2.13
CA VAL A 147 -0.12 -1.44 3.31
C VAL A 147 0.18 -0.47 4.46
N THR A 148 0.40 0.81 4.16
CA THR A 148 0.81 1.82 5.15
C THR A 148 -0.28 2.85 5.44
N SER A 149 -0.50 3.81 4.54
CA SER A 149 -1.37 4.96 4.79
C SER A 149 -2.85 4.59 4.89
N ASP A 150 -3.35 3.70 4.01
CA ASP A 150 -4.76 3.33 3.97
C ASP A 150 -5.16 2.54 5.22
N LEU A 151 -4.35 1.58 5.66
CA LEU A 151 -4.57 0.88 6.94
C LEU A 151 -4.49 1.85 8.13
N GLY A 152 -3.59 2.83 8.07
CA GLY A 152 -3.51 3.91 9.07
C GLY A 152 -4.79 4.78 9.11
N MET A 153 -5.43 5.07 7.97
CA MET A 153 -6.72 5.79 7.92
C MET A 153 -7.82 4.97 8.56
N ILE A 154 -7.92 3.68 8.23
CA ILE A 154 -8.87 2.75 8.83
C ILE A 154 -8.67 2.69 10.35
N ARG A 155 -7.43 2.52 10.82
CA ARG A 155 -7.10 2.51 12.24
C ARG A 155 -7.53 3.79 12.95
N ARG A 156 -7.23 4.98 12.39
CA ARG A 156 -7.61 6.27 12.98
C ARG A 156 -9.13 6.38 13.17
N PHE A 157 -9.90 5.90 12.22
CA PHE A 157 -11.35 5.89 12.35
C PHE A 157 -11.82 4.94 13.45
N PHE A 158 -11.34 3.70 13.51
CA PHE A 158 -11.73 2.74 14.56
C PHE A 158 -11.19 3.14 15.94
N ALA A 159 -9.98 3.66 16.01
CA ALA A 159 -9.38 4.12 17.26
C ALA A 159 -9.98 5.44 17.78
N GLY A 160 -10.39 6.35 16.90
CA GLY A 160 -10.84 7.68 17.28
C GLY A 160 -12.26 7.96 16.83
N GLY A 161 -12.49 7.97 15.52
CA GLY A 161 -13.73 8.42 14.92
C GLY A 161 -14.97 7.68 15.36
N LEU A 162 -14.97 6.35 15.31
CA LEU A 162 -16.11 5.52 15.67
C LEU A 162 -16.44 5.59 17.17
N VAL A 163 -15.40 5.48 18.01
CA VAL A 163 -15.57 5.56 19.47
C VAL A 163 -16.10 6.94 19.84
N PHE A 164 -15.54 7.99 19.26
CA PHE A 164 -15.99 9.35 19.49
C PHE A 164 -17.43 9.57 19.00
N ALA A 165 -17.79 9.07 17.82
CA ALA A 165 -19.16 9.18 17.28
C ALA A 165 -20.19 8.56 18.22
N ILE A 166 -19.96 7.33 18.68
CA ILE A 166 -20.88 6.62 19.57
C ILE A 166 -20.94 7.32 20.95
N THR A 167 -19.77 7.75 21.47
CA THR A 167 -19.72 8.50 22.74
C THR A 167 -20.49 9.81 22.63
N SER A 168 -20.34 10.57 21.53
CA SER A 168 -21.03 11.84 21.30
C SER A 168 -22.53 11.66 21.20
N VAL A 169 -22.99 10.66 20.45
CA VAL A 169 -24.44 10.36 20.37
C VAL A 169 -24.99 9.98 21.74
N GLY A 170 -24.29 9.11 22.48
CA GLY A 170 -24.67 8.73 23.84
C GLY A 170 -24.73 9.93 24.79
N MET A 171 -23.71 10.80 24.76
CA MET A 171 -23.69 12.03 25.54
C MET A 171 -24.87 12.96 25.21
N ILE A 172 -25.12 13.23 23.92
CA ILE A 172 -26.20 14.09 23.47
C ILE A 172 -27.55 13.55 23.98
N VAL A 173 -27.81 12.26 23.82
CA VAL A 173 -29.07 11.62 24.27
C VAL A 173 -29.25 11.74 25.78
N ILE A 174 -28.21 11.45 26.56
CA ILE A 174 -28.29 11.51 28.03
C ILE A 174 -28.44 12.96 28.50
N ILE A 175 -27.67 13.91 27.94
CA ILE A 175 -27.78 15.34 28.31
C ILE A 175 -29.18 15.87 27.99
N LEU A 176 -29.69 15.62 26.77
CA LEU A 176 -31.06 16.06 26.43
C LEU A 176 -32.09 15.45 27.36
N GLY A 177 -31.94 14.18 27.74
CA GLY A 177 -32.81 13.55 28.75
C GLY A 177 -32.75 14.25 30.11
N GLN A 178 -31.56 14.60 30.59
CA GLN A 178 -31.39 15.33 31.86
C GLN A 178 -31.95 16.75 31.78
N LEU A 179 -31.74 17.48 30.67
CA LEU A 179 -32.29 18.82 30.47
C LEU A 179 -33.81 18.81 30.46
N LEU A 180 -34.45 17.83 29.80
CA LEU A 180 -35.89 17.64 29.79
C LEU A 180 -36.45 17.31 31.18
N PHE A 181 -35.69 16.54 31.98
CA PHE A 181 -36.08 16.16 33.33
C PHE A 181 -35.98 17.33 34.31
N ILE A 182 -34.94 18.19 34.18
CA ILE A 182 -34.77 19.37 35.05
C ILE A 182 -35.88 20.39 34.74
N GLU A 183 -35.96 20.88 33.49
CA GLU A 183 -37.01 21.82 33.08
C GLU A 183 -37.24 21.76 31.55
N TRP A 184 -38.32 21.14 31.14
CA TRP A 184 -38.64 20.90 29.73
C TRP A 184 -38.80 22.17 28.88
N ARG A 185 -39.26 23.30 29.50
CA ARG A 185 -39.45 24.57 28.79
C ARG A 185 -38.10 25.16 28.37
N LEU A 186 -37.09 25.10 29.24
CA LEU A 186 -35.73 25.53 28.92
C LEU A 186 -35.07 24.57 27.91
N ALA A 187 -35.36 23.27 28.01
CA ALA A 187 -34.90 22.29 27.06
C ALA A 187 -35.42 22.55 25.63
N LEU A 188 -36.62 23.10 25.46
CA LEU A 188 -37.13 23.54 24.16
C LEU A 188 -36.32 24.68 23.55
N ILE A 189 -35.78 25.60 24.36
CA ILE A 189 -34.86 26.67 23.85
C ILE A 189 -33.60 26.04 23.27
N VAL A 190 -33.02 25.07 23.98
CA VAL A 190 -31.84 24.32 23.52
C VAL A 190 -32.16 23.53 22.26
N ALA A 191 -33.30 22.84 22.23
CA ALA A 191 -33.73 22.09 21.04
C ALA A 191 -34.00 23.02 19.83
N ALA A 192 -34.57 24.19 20.05
CA ALA A 192 -34.82 25.19 18.99
C ALA A 192 -33.47 25.71 18.39
N SER A 193 -32.42 25.84 19.21
CA SER A 193 -31.09 26.23 18.73
C SER A 193 -30.44 25.21 17.80
N ALA A 194 -30.88 23.95 17.86
CA ALA A 194 -30.36 22.90 16.97
C ALA A 194 -30.72 23.16 15.50
N VAL A 195 -31.82 23.83 15.18
CA VAL A 195 -32.26 24.12 13.81
C VAL A 195 -31.27 25.06 13.10
N PRO A 196 -30.96 26.26 13.61
CA PRO A 196 -29.99 27.14 12.99
C PRO A 196 -28.58 26.52 12.97
N LEU A 197 -28.18 25.75 14.00
CA LEU A 197 -26.90 25.02 14.01
C LEU A 197 -26.83 24.00 12.84
N PHE A 198 -27.89 23.25 12.60
CA PHE A 198 -27.99 22.33 11.48
C PHE A 198 -27.89 23.05 10.12
N LEU A 199 -28.57 24.18 9.97
CA LEU A 199 -28.53 24.98 8.72
C LEU A 199 -27.13 25.53 8.44
N ILE A 200 -26.43 26.02 9.47
CA ILE A 200 -25.02 26.46 9.35
C ILE A 200 -24.16 25.27 8.98
N GLY A 201 -24.31 24.12 9.63
CA GLY A 201 -23.57 22.91 9.33
C GLY A 201 -23.74 22.46 7.87
N ARG A 202 -24.98 22.43 7.39
CA ARG A 202 -25.25 22.10 5.98
C ARG A 202 -24.58 23.06 5.00
N LYS A 203 -24.61 24.38 5.30
CA LYS A 203 -23.94 25.39 4.47
C LYS A 203 -22.42 25.25 4.53
N PHE A 204 -21.87 25.01 5.71
CA PHE A 204 -20.45 24.74 5.92
C PHE A 204 -19.96 23.57 5.07
N PHE A 205 -20.61 22.40 5.17
CA PHE A 205 -20.18 21.21 4.41
C PHE A 205 -20.24 21.43 2.90
N LYS A 206 -21.26 22.13 2.39
CA LYS A 206 -21.36 22.45 0.97
C LYS A 206 -20.24 23.36 0.47
N GLY A 207 -19.74 24.26 1.29
CA GLY A 207 -18.66 25.18 0.92
C GLY A 207 -17.27 24.66 1.24
N TYR A 208 -17.10 24.03 2.39
CA TYR A 208 -15.81 23.60 2.90
C TYR A 208 -15.21 22.42 2.15
N LEU A 209 -16.01 21.39 1.84
CA LEU A 209 -15.51 20.19 1.15
C LEU A 209 -14.89 20.48 -0.23
N PRO A 210 -15.54 21.27 -1.13
CA PRO A 210 -14.91 21.63 -2.40
C PRO A 210 -13.66 22.49 -2.21
N ALA A 211 -13.67 23.42 -1.24
CA ALA A 211 -12.52 24.26 -0.94
C ALA A 211 -11.34 23.44 -0.40
N ALA A 212 -11.59 22.47 0.48
CA ALA A 212 -10.58 21.58 1.01
C ALA A 212 -9.98 20.67 -0.08
N ARG A 213 -10.80 20.16 -1.00
CA ARG A 213 -10.31 19.39 -2.17
C ARG A 213 -9.44 20.25 -3.06
N SER A 214 -9.90 21.47 -3.41
CA SER A 214 -9.14 22.39 -4.25
C SER A 214 -7.79 22.78 -3.65
N GLU A 215 -7.70 22.95 -2.32
CA GLU A 215 -6.42 23.17 -1.63
C GLU A 215 -5.54 21.94 -1.67
N GLN A 216 -6.12 20.73 -1.47
CA GLN A 216 -5.39 19.47 -1.52
C GLN A 216 -4.80 19.20 -2.92
N ASP A 217 -5.59 19.46 -3.97
CA ASP A 217 -5.14 19.31 -5.36
C ASP A 217 -3.97 20.27 -5.64
N GLN A 218 -4.08 21.54 -5.21
CA GLN A 218 -2.99 22.52 -5.36
C GLN A 218 -1.75 22.16 -4.52
N SER A 219 -1.93 21.55 -3.35
CA SER A 219 -0.80 21.02 -2.56
C SER A 219 -0.05 19.91 -3.32
N GLY A 220 -0.76 19.11 -4.10
CA GLY A 220 -0.19 18.14 -5.03
C GLY A 220 0.67 18.82 -6.09
N GLU A 221 0.18 19.87 -6.76
CA GLU A 221 0.92 20.62 -7.78
C GLU A 221 2.22 21.25 -7.22
N VAL A 222 2.15 21.83 -6.03
CA VAL A 222 3.34 22.36 -5.34
C VAL A 222 4.35 21.26 -5.04
N SER A 223 3.89 20.10 -4.58
CA SER A 223 4.75 18.94 -4.30
C SER A 223 5.40 18.40 -5.57
N SER A 224 4.65 18.27 -6.66
CA SER A 224 5.16 17.83 -7.97
C SER A 224 6.20 18.81 -8.53
N ALA A 225 5.97 20.15 -8.41
CA ALA A 225 6.93 21.14 -8.85
C ALA A 225 8.25 21.10 -8.04
N ALA A 226 8.15 20.80 -6.75
CA ALA A 226 9.33 20.60 -5.89
C ALA A 226 10.09 19.31 -6.27
N GLU A 227 9.38 18.21 -6.48
CA GLU A 227 9.94 16.90 -6.88
C GLU A 227 10.63 16.99 -8.25
N GLU A 228 9.96 17.54 -9.27
CA GLU A 228 10.57 17.80 -10.59
C GLU A 228 11.86 18.60 -10.48
N SER A 229 11.84 19.65 -9.64
CA SER A 229 13.02 20.50 -9.43
C SER A 229 14.15 19.75 -8.73
N ALA A 230 13.84 18.89 -7.78
CA ALA A 230 14.83 18.08 -7.05
C ALA A 230 15.45 17.01 -7.97
N LEU A 231 14.64 16.27 -8.74
CA LEU A 231 15.10 15.27 -9.69
C LEU A 231 15.90 15.90 -10.82
N GLY A 232 15.43 17.03 -11.35
CA GLY A 232 16.06 17.77 -12.44
C GLY A 232 17.17 18.74 -12.02
N ILE A 233 17.62 18.74 -10.75
CA ILE A 233 18.53 19.79 -10.21
C ILE A 233 19.82 19.95 -11.01
N ARG A 234 20.39 18.85 -11.53
CA ARG A 234 21.59 18.89 -12.35
C ARG A 234 21.36 19.66 -13.66
N ALA A 235 20.25 19.37 -14.34
CA ALA A 235 19.86 20.07 -15.58
C ALA A 235 19.56 21.56 -15.31
N ILE A 236 18.82 21.86 -14.25
CA ILE A 236 18.48 23.24 -13.84
C ILE A 236 19.76 24.05 -13.59
N LYS A 237 20.74 23.47 -12.88
CA LYS A 237 22.04 24.12 -12.60
C LYS A 237 22.89 24.27 -13.87
N ALA A 238 22.96 23.22 -14.69
CA ALA A 238 23.74 23.25 -15.93
C ALA A 238 23.21 24.29 -16.95
N LEU A 239 21.89 24.49 -16.99
CA LEU A 239 21.22 25.45 -17.88
C LEU A 239 21.09 26.87 -17.25
N GLY A 240 21.47 27.06 -16.00
CA GLY A 240 21.33 28.35 -15.30
C GLY A 240 19.87 28.79 -15.11
N ARG A 241 18.90 27.86 -15.10
CA ARG A 241 17.45 28.15 -15.06
C ARG A 241 16.84 28.16 -13.66
N GLY A 242 17.67 28.23 -12.59
CA GLY A 242 17.20 28.32 -11.20
C GLY A 242 16.14 29.39 -10.96
N PRO A 243 16.33 30.66 -11.40
CA PRO A 243 15.34 31.71 -11.20
C PRO A 243 13.98 31.42 -11.86
N LEU A 244 13.96 30.76 -13.03
CA LEU A 244 12.71 30.39 -13.73
C LEU A 244 11.93 29.35 -12.92
N MET A 245 12.61 28.33 -12.40
CA MET A 245 11.98 27.27 -11.60
C MET A 245 11.50 27.82 -10.25
N ALA A 246 12.26 28.72 -9.63
CA ALA A 246 11.85 29.40 -8.40
C ALA A 246 10.57 30.22 -8.62
N ALA A 247 10.49 30.99 -9.71
CA ALA A 247 9.28 31.78 -10.05
C ALA A 247 8.06 30.89 -10.31
N ARG A 248 8.24 29.72 -10.99
CA ARG A 248 7.18 28.73 -11.16
C ARG A 248 6.67 28.20 -9.83
N PHE A 249 7.59 27.77 -8.96
CA PHE A 249 7.26 27.28 -7.62
C PHE A 249 6.55 28.34 -6.77
N GLU A 250 7.03 29.58 -6.79
CA GLU A 250 6.42 30.70 -6.07
C GLU A 250 4.98 30.97 -6.50
N LYS A 251 4.69 30.86 -7.81
CA LYS A 251 3.33 30.99 -8.36
C LYS A 251 2.40 29.90 -7.80
N GLU A 252 2.81 28.62 -7.87
CA GLU A 252 2.01 27.51 -7.35
C GLU A 252 1.81 27.62 -5.82
N ALA A 253 2.84 28.01 -5.09
CA ALA A 253 2.78 28.23 -3.64
C ALA A 253 1.85 29.41 -3.27
N ALA A 254 1.85 30.50 -4.06
CA ALA A 254 0.93 31.60 -3.87
C ALA A 254 -0.53 31.18 -4.09
N GLU A 255 -0.79 30.36 -5.13
CA GLU A 255 -2.12 29.82 -5.39
C GLU A 255 -2.59 28.89 -4.26
N LEU A 256 -1.70 28.03 -3.74
CA LEU A 256 -1.98 27.18 -2.57
C LEU A 256 -2.36 28.01 -1.35
N ARG A 257 -1.60 29.10 -1.07
CA ARG A 257 -1.91 30.04 0.01
C ARG A 257 -3.33 30.62 -0.16
N ASP A 258 -3.67 31.09 -1.35
CA ASP A 258 -4.95 31.76 -1.59
C ASP A 258 -6.13 30.80 -1.47
N ARG A 259 -5.98 29.54 -1.92
CA ARG A 259 -6.95 28.47 -1.71
C ARG A 259 -7.08 28.10 -0.22
N GLY A 260 -5.95 28.05 0.52
CA GLY A 260 -5.91 27.83 1.96
C GLY A 260 -6.61 28.94 2.75
N ILE A 261 -6.39 30.21 2.38
CA ILE A 261 -7.09 31.36 2.97
C ILE A 261 -8.60 31.25 2.72
N ARG A 262 -9.04 30.91 1.50
CA ARG A 262 -10.47 30.73 1.17
C ARG A 262 -11.10 29.64 2.01
N LYS A 263 -10.46 28.46 2.14
CA LYS A 263 -10.92 27.36 3.02
C LYS A 263 -11.05 27.83 4.46
N SER A 264 -10.02 28.52 4.99
CA SER A 264 -9.98 29.02 6.36
C SER A 264 -11.06 30.07 6.64
N LEU A 265 -11.36 30.96 5.68
CA LEU A 265 -12.44 31.94 5.81
C LEU A 265 -13.83 31.25 5.89
N ILE A 266 -14.08 30.18 5.11
CA ILE A 266 -15.31 29.42 5.19
C ILE A 266 -15.44 28.76 6.58
N ALA A 267 -14.34 28.17 7.07
CA ALA A 267 -14.29 27.56 8.40
C ALA A 267 -14.57 28.60 9.50
N SER A 268 -13.82 29.71 9.50
CA SER A 268 -13.93 30.77 10.50
C SER A 268 -15.35 31.36 10.59
N ARG A 269 -15.97 31.66 9.44
CA ARG A 269 -17.34 32.18 9.42
C ARG A 269 -18.35 31.19 10.02
N SER A 270 -18.15 29.90 9.77
CA SER A 270 -19.04 28.87 10.32
C SER A 270 -18.83 28.69 11.82
N TRP A 271 -17.57 28.63 12.27
CA TRP A 271 -17.26 28.55 13.71
C TRP A 271 -17.83 29.73 14.49
N SER A 272 -17.62 30.98 13.98
CA SER A 272 -18.23 32.16 14.61
C SER A 272 -19.77 32.12 14.64
N GLY A 273 -20.38 31.51 13.61
CA GLY A 273 -21.84 31.31 13.59
C GLY A 273 -22.32 30.27 14.63
N TYR A 274 -21.57 29.18 14.81
CA TYR A 274 -21.85 28.20 15.87
C TYR A 274 -21.76 28.83 17.25
N ASP A 275 -20.64 29.55 17.54
CA ASP A 275 -20.44 30.24 18.82
C ASP A 275 -21.53 31.26 19.12
N ALA A 276 -21.94 32.07 18.13
CA ALA A 276 -22.97 33.05 18.28
C ALA A 276 -24.32 32.43 18.65
N ILE A 277 -24.73 31.33 17.98
CA ILE A 277 -25.99 30.63 18.29
C ILE A 277 -25.91 29.98 19.66
N ALA A 278 -24.81 29.30 19.98
CA ALA A 278 -24.60 28.65 21.26
C ALA A 278 -24.64 29.65 22.41
N THR A 279 -23.95 30.78 22.28
CA THR A 279 -23.95 31.87 23.27
C THR A 279 -25.32 32.50 23.42
N ALA A 280 -26.04 32.74 22.30
CA ALA A 280 -27.41 33.27 22.36
C ALA A 280 -28.37 32.30 23.06
N ALA A 281 -28.26 30.99 22.82
CA ALA A 281 -29.07 29.97 23.49
C ALA A 281 -28.75 29.91 24.99
N ILE A 282 -27.48 30.00 25.40
CA ILE A 282 -27.10 30.07 26.82
C ILE A 282 -27.68 31.35 27.47
N GLY A 283 -27.56 32.49 26.78
CA GLY A 283 -28.14 33.75 27.26
C GLY A 283 -29.65 33.67 27.44
N ALA A 284 -30.36 33.08 26.46
CA ALA A 284 -31.81 32.89 26.56
C ALA A 284 -32.18 31.97 27.73
N VAL A 285 -31.46 30.86 27.93
CA VAL A 285 -31.67 29.94 29.07
C VAL A 285 -31.41 30.66 30.40
N LEU A 286 -30.36 31.48 30.51
CA LEU A 286 -30.07 32.24 31.72
C LEU A 286 -31.16 33.26 32.02
N VAL A 287 -31.62 34.02 31.02
CA VAL A 287 -32.70 35.01 31.23
C VAL A 287 -34.01 34.33 31.62
N CYS A 288 -34.46 33.35 30.82
CA CYS A 288 -35.72 32.66 31.13
C CYS A 288 -35.65 31.87 32.44
N GLY A 289 -34.52 31.18 32.68
CA GLY A 289 -34.27 30.42 33.89
C GLY A 289 -34.22 31.32 35.15
N SER A 290 -33.58 32.50 35.08
CA SER A 290 -33.55 33.46 36.18
C SER A 290 -34.95 33.99 36.52
N ILE A 291 -35.79 34.23 35.51
CA ILE A 291 -37.19 34.60 35.74
C ILE A 291 -37.93 33.46 36.45
N MET A 292 -37.73 32.20 36.01
CA MET A 292 -38.34 31.04 36.64
C MET A 292 -37.85 30.81 38.07
N VAL A 293 -36.59 31.13 38.36
CA VAL A 293 -36.04 31.10 39.73
C VAL A 293 -36.72 32.17 40.59
N ALA A 294 -36.86 33.40 40.08
CA ALA A 294 -37.52 34.48 40.78
C ALA A 294 -39.00 34.17 41.08
N GLU A 295 -39.68 33.42 40.22
CA GLU A 295 -41.06 32.94 40.41
C GLU A 295 -41.12 31.69 41.31
N GLY A 296 -40.03 31.15 41.81
CA GLY A 296 -39.98 29.94 42.64
C GLY A 296 -40.31 28.63 41.91
N ARG A 297 -40.26 28.63 40.57
CA ARG A 297 -40.53 27.46 39.72
C ARG A 297 -39.31 26.59 39.45
N LEU A 298 -38.09 27.15 39.58
CA LEU A 298 -36.81 26.49 39.38
C LEU A 298 -35.88 26.87 40.53
N SER A 299 -35.02 25.99 40.95
CA SER A 299 -33.95 26.31 41.92
C SER A 299 -32.73 26.96 41.25
N VAL A 300 -31.90 27.64 42.04
CA VAL A 300 -30.63 28.19 41.55
C VAL A 300 -29.66 27.05 41.17
N GLY A 301 -29.70 25.96 41.93
CA GLY A 301 -28.87 24.78 41.64
C GLY A 301 -29.29 24.07 40.37
N ASP A 302 -30.62 23.94 40.13
CA ASP A 302 -31.13 23.34 38.91
C ASP A 302 -30.75 24.17 37.66
N LEU A 303 -30.86 25.52 37.74
CA LEU A 303 -30.43 26.40 36.67
C LEU A 303 -28.92 26.26 36.40
N THR A 304 -28.12 26.17 37.46
CA THR A 304 -26.66 25.96 37.31
C THR A 304 -26.35 24.63 36.67
N ALA A 305 -26.98 23.53 37.11
CA ALA A 305 -26.82 22.20 36.51
C ALA A 305 -27.24 22.21 35.04
N PHE A 306 -28.35 22.90 34.71
CA PHE A 306 -28.85 23.01 33.33
C PHE A 306 -27.84 23.70 32.41
N VAL A 307 -27.27 24.83 32.83
CA VAL A 307 -26.25 25.57 32.06
C VAL A 307 -24.97 24.74 31.89
N MET A 308 -24.52 24.05 32.95
CA MET A 308 -23.36 23.14 32.85
C MET A 308 -23.58 22.02 31.82
N LEU A 309 -24.76 21.39 31.83
CA LEU A 309 -25.14 20.37 30.85
C LEU A 309 -25.23 20.92 29.42
N GLN A 310 -25.79 22.14 29.27
CA GLN A 310 -25.88 22.82 27.98
C GLN A 310 -24.48 23.11 27.42
N LEU A 311 -23.54 23.57 28.23
CA LEU A 311 -22.15 23.77 27.84
C LEU A 311 -21.47 22.46 27.42
N ALA A 312 -21.79 21.34 28.09
CA ALA A 312 -21.26 20.02 27.74
C ALA A 312 -21.72 19.51 26.36
N LEU A 313 -22.82 20.04 25.79
CA LEU A 313 -23.31 19.72 24.45
C LEU A 313 -22.49 20.32 23.33
N LEU A 314 -21.71 21.37 23.56
CA LEU A 314 -21.01 22.11 22.52
C LEU A 314 -19.97 21.21 21.80
N TRP A 315 -19.11 20.57 22.58
CA TRP A 315 -18.03 19.73 22.06
C TRP A 315 -18.48 18.58 21.14
N PRO A 316 -19.47 17.73 21.50
CA PRO A 316 -19.99 16.68 20.63
C PRO A 316 -20.54 17.18 19.29
N ILE A 317 -21.17 18.36 19.30
CA ILE A 317 -21.76 18.96 18.10
C ILE A 317 -20.65 19.48 17.17
N GLU A 318 -19.68 20.20 17.71
CA GLU A 318 -18.56 20.76 16.95
C GLU A 318 -17.71 19.68 16.30
N ALA A 319 -17.40 18.62 17.02
CA ALA A 319 -16.54 17.54 16.54
C ALA A 319 -17.22 16.59 15.53
N SER A 320 -18.54 16.71 15.31
CA SER A 320 -19.27 15.85 14.35
C SER A 320 -18.69 15.91 12.93
N GLY A 321 -18.24 17.07 12.49
CA GLY A 321 -17.61 17.27 11.19
C GLY A 321 -16.30 16.50 11.01
N TRP A 322 -15.49 16.48 12.05
CA TRP A 322 -14.24 15.72 12.08
C TRP A 322 -14.48 14.21 11.98
N VAL A 323 -15.51 13.71 12.69
CA VAL A 323 -15.92 12.29 12.62
C VAL A 323 -16.35 11.90 11.21
N MET A 324 -17.17 12.75 10.56
CA MET A 324 -17.62 12.50 9.18
C MET A 324 -16.45 12.48 8.17
N ALA A 325 -15.51 13.40 8.32
CA ALA A 325 -14.33 13.45 7.46
C ALA A 325 -13.51 12.16 7.58
N HIS A 326 -13.16 11.75 8.80
CA HIS A 326 -12.42 10.51 9.05
C HIS A 326 -13.20 9.25 8.68
N GLY A 327 -14.52 9.27 8.80
CA GLY A 327 -15.37 8.19 8.31
C GLY A 327 -15.30 8.02 6.80
N ASN A 328 -15.36 9.11 6.04
CA ASN A 328 -15.24 9.09 4.59
C ASN A 328 -13.83 8.65 4.13
N GLU A 329 -12.78 9.14 4.79
CA GLU A 329 -11.41 8.70 4.52
C GLU A 329 -11.26 7.19 4.76
N ALA A 330 -11.76 6.68 5.88
CA ALA A 330 -11.69 5.26 6.21
C ALA A 330 -12.51 4.39 5.26
N MET A 331 -13.69 4.85 4.80
CA MET A 331 -14.48 4.14 3.79
C MET A 331 -13.73 4.04 2.46
N THR A 332 -13.15 5.15 2.00
CA THR A 332 -12.36 5.17 0.76
C THR A 332 -11.11 4.30 0.89
N ALA A 333 -10.41 4.35 2.03
CA ALA A 333 -9.26 3.50 2.30
C ALA A 333 -9.65 2.01 2.35
N ALA A 334 -10.79 1.67 2.96
CA ALA A 334 -11.30 0.31 2.99
C ALA A 334 -11.61 -0.21 1.57
N ASP A 335 -12.23 0.61 0.71
CA ASP A 335 -12.48 0.23 -0.68
C ASP A 335 -11.18 -0.12 -1.40
N ARG A 336 -10.15 0.72 -1.27
CA ARG A 336 -8.85 0.49 -1.89
C ARG A 336 -8.13 -0.74 -1.35
N VAL A 337 -8.20 -0.99 -0.04
CA VAL A 337 -7.59 -2.18 0.58
C VAL A 337 -8.31 -3.46 0.15
N TYR A 338 -9.65 -3.43 0.09
CA TYR A 338 -10.41 -4.60 -0.35
C TYR A 338 -10.38 -4.83 -1.86
N GLU A 339 -10.07 -3.83 -2.67
CA GLU A 339 -9.74 -4.00 -4.09
C GLU A 339 -8.58 -5.00 -4.26
N VAL A 340 -7.55 -4.88 -3.42
CA VAL A 340 -6.42 -5.82 -3.40
C VAL A 340 -6.84 -7.18 -2.82
N PHE A 341 -7.53 -7.21 -1.68
CA PHE A 341 -7.97 -8.48 -1.05
C PHE A 341 -8.95 -9.29 -1.90
N ASP A 342 -9.73 -8.64 -2.75
CA ASP A 342 -10.72 -9.29 -3.63
C ASP A 342 -10.12 -9.77 -4.95
N THR A 343 -8.86 -9.40 -5.24
CA THR A 343 -8.12 -9.94 -6.38
C THR A 343 -7.70 -11.38 -6.05
N GLU A 344 -8.17 -12.35 -6.82
CA GLU A 344 -7.78 -13.73 -6.62
C GLU A 344 -6.40 -14.01 -7.24
N PRO A 345 -5.54 -14.80 -6.58
CA PRO A 345 -4.34 -15.32 -7.20
C PRO A 345 -4.70 -16.20 -8.39
N GLU A 346 -4.26 -15.86 -9.60
CA GLU A 346 -4.50 -16.66 -10.80
C GLU A 346 -3.62 -17.90 -10.80
N ILE A 347 -2.37 -17.76 -10.35
CA ILE A 347 -1.41 -18.86 -10.29
C ILE A 347 -1.46 -19.49 -8.90
N LYS A 348 -2.03 -20.67 -8.83
CA LYS A 348 -2.20 -21.46 -7.62
C LYS A 348 -2.04 -22.96 -7.93
N ASP A 349 -1.79 -23.73 -6.90
CA ASP A 349 -1.78 -25.18 -7.03
C ASP A 349 -3.16 -25.69 -7.44
N ARG A 350 -3.21 -26.54 -8.47
CA ARG A 350 -4.45 -27.21 -8.86
C ARG A 350 -4.83 -28.24 -7.80
N PRO A 351 -6.14 -28.54 -7.64
CA PRO A 351 -6.56 -29.67 -6.80
C PRO A 351 -5.87 -30.95 -7.26
N GLY A 352 -5.13 -31.60 -6.36
CA GLY A 352 -4.37 -32.82 -6.68
C GLY A 352 -2.97 -32.58 -7.28
N ALA A 353 -2.46 -31.34 -7.25
CA ALA A 353 -1.10 -31.04 -7.71
C ALA A 353 -0.06 -31.94 -7.02
N LYS A 354 0.79 -32.54 -7.85
CA LYS A 354 1.80 -33.53 -7.43
C LYS A 354 3.02 -32.83 -6.81
N ALA A 355 3.51 -33.40 -5.72
CA ALA A 355 4.87 -33.10 -5.28
C ALA A 355 5.85 -33.86 -6.18
N ILE A 356 6.99 -33.22 -6.49
CA ILE A 356 8.13 -33.87 -7.15
C ILE A 356 9.30 -33.90 -6.20
N ASP A 357 10.02 -35.02 -6.20
CA ASP A 357 11.30 -35.10 -5.49
C ASP A 357 12.40 -34.54 -6.40
N ARG A 358 13.18 -33.64 -5.86
CA ARG A 358 14.29 -33.00 -6.56
C ARG A 358 15.30 -34.02 -7.13
N GLY A 359 15.54 -35.12 -6.41
CA GLY A 359 16.47 -36.16 -6.81
C GLY A 359 16.01 -37.01 -8.00
N GLU A 360 14.69 -36.97 -8.32
CA GLU A 360 14.10 -37.74 -9.42
C GLU A 360 13.97 -36.92 -10.72
N VAL A 361 14.14 -35.59 -10.65
CA VAL A 361 13.95 -34.71 -11.80
C VAL A 361 15.18 -34.79 -12.71
N ARG A 362 14.94 -35.17 -13.98
CA ARG A 362 15.97 -35.22 -15.02
C ARG A 362 16.16 -33.88 -15.72
N GLY A 363 15.11 -33.05 -15.73
CA GLY A 363 15.11 -31.72 -16.30
C GLY A 363 14.77 -31.65 -17.80
N GLU A 364 14.06 -32.64 -18.36
CA GLU A 364 13.53 -32.51 -19.73
C GLU A 364 12.44 -31.43 -19.74
N LEU A 365 12.59 -30.42 -20.59
CA LEU A 365 11.60 -29.33 -20.72
C LEU A 365 11.01 -29.33 -22.14
N ILE A 366 9.67 -29.41 -22.23
CA ILE A 366 8.97 -29.46 -23.52
C ILE A 366 7.89 -28.39 -23.55
N PHE A 367 7.90 -27.57 -24.58
CA PHE A 367 6.85 -26.61 -24.91
C PHE A 367 6.04 -27.19 -26.07
N GLU A 368 4.71 -27.29 -25.91
CA GLU A 368 3.78 -27.83 -26.91
C GLU A 368 2.70 -26.80 -27.22
N ASP A 369 2.72 -26.23 -28.44
CA ASP A 369 1.83 -25.18 -28.95
C ASP A 369 1.63 -24.04 -27.94
N VAL A 370 2.71 -23.60 -27.26
CA VAL A 370 2.63 -22.63 -26.18
C VAL A 370 2.25 -21.26 -26.72
N ARG A 371 1.15 -20.73 -26.20
CA ARG A 371 0.65 -19.37 -26.50
C ARG A 371 0.59 -18.57 -25.22
N PHE A 372 0.88 -17.28 -25.35
CA PHE A 372 0.80 -16.35 -24.22
C PHE A 372 0.54 -14.93 -24.74
N GLY A 373 -0.38 -14.24 -24.09
CA GLY A 373 -0.65 -12.82 -24.22
C GLY A 373 -0.91 -12.21 -22.85
N TYR A 374 -0.50 -10.97 -22.63
CA TYR A 374 -0.89 -10.24 -21.43
C TYR A 374 -2.36 -9.80 -21.56
N GLU A 375 -3.10 -9.79 -20.46
CA GLU A 375 -4.55 -9.48 -20.45
C GLU A 375 -4.92 -8.14 -21.10
N ASP A 376 -4.02 -7.16 -21.07
CA ASP A 376 -4.25 -5.81 -21.61
C ASP A 376 -3.93 -5.71 -23.12
N ASP A 377 -3.28 -6.72 -23.70
CA ASP A 377 -2.96 -6.73 -25.14
C ASP A 377 -3.86 -7.76 -25.86
N SER A 378 -4.53 -7.30 -26.91
CA SER A 378 -5.37 -8.17 -27.75
C SER A 378 -4.56 -9.13 -28.63
N ARG A 379 -3.23 -9.13 -28.54
CA ARG A 379 -2.32 -9.92 -29.37
C ARG A 379 -1.50 -10.87 -28.52
N ASP A 380 -1.49 -12.14 -28.93
CA ASP A 380 -0.56 -13.12 -28.37
C ASP A 380 0.89 -12.71 -28.68
N ILE A 381 1.71 -12.62 -27.65
CA ILE A 381 3.17 -12.43 -27.77
C ILE A 381 3.83 -13.75 -28.22
N LEU A 382 3.42 -14.88 -27.61
CA LEU A 382 3.82 -16.20 -28.04
C LEU A 382 2.65 -16.87 -28.79
N ARG A 383 2.92 -17.38 -30.01
CA ARG A 383 1.89 -17.76 -30.97
C ARG A 383 2.00 -19.24 -31.41
N GLY A 384 2.21 -20.14 -30.46
CA GLY A 384 2.41 -21.55 -30.72
C GLY A 384 3.89 -21.88 -30.80
N VAL A 385 4.53 -21.87 -29.63
CA VAL A 385 5.94 -22.24 -29.48
C VAL A 385 6.03 -23.73 -29.22
N ASP A 386 6.74 -24.45 -30.12
CA ASP A 386 7.14 -25.83 -29.97
C ASP A 386 8.64 -25.91 -29.79
N LEU A 387 9.10 -26.40 -28.62
CA LEU A 387 10.51 -26.50 -28.29
C LEU A 387 10.72 -27.69 -27.33
N ARG A 388 11.75 -28.50 -27.59
CA ARG A 388 12.16 -29.60 -26.72
C ARG A 388 13.62 -29.45 -26.33
N ILE A 389 13.85 -29.41 -25.02
CA ILE A 389 15.18 -29.29 -24.40
C ILE A 389 15.42 -30.61 -23.65
N LYS A 390 16.48 -31.31 -24.01
CA LYS A 390 16.83 -32.60 -23.39
C LYS A 390 17.46 -32.38 -22.00
N PRO A 391 17.41 -33.39 -21.12
CA PRO A 391 18.18 -33.34 -19.87
C PRO A 391 19.66 -33.01 -20.11
N GLY A 392 20.16 -32.04 -19.36
CA GLY A 392 21.57 -31.57 -19.47
C GLY A 392 21.89 -30.79 -20.74
N GLU A 393 20.92 -30.45 -21.57
CA GLU A 393 21.10 -29.66 -22.77
C GLU A 393 20.97 -28.17 -22.47
N THR A 394 21.86 -27.35 -23.01
CA THR A 394 21.75 -25.88 -22.98
C THR A 394 21.18 -25.37 -24.30
N VAL A 395 20.08 -24.67 -24.26
CA VAL A 395 19.44 -24.03 -25.42
C VAL A 395 19.45 -22.52 -25.27
N ALA A 396 20.02 -21.83 -26.25
CA ALA A 396 19.98 -20.38 -26.36
C ALA A 396 18.70 -19.93 -27.07
N ILE A 397 18.08 -18.86 -26.57
CA ILE A 397 16.95 -18.18 -27.25
C ILE A 397 17.49 -16.87 -27.83
N ALA A 398 17.57 -16.81 -29.14
CA ALA A 398 17.93 -15.60 -29.90
C ALA A 398 16.70 -14.98 -30.56
N GLY A 399 16.71 -13.69 -30.81
CA GLY A 399 15.60 -13.00 -31.47
C GLY A 399 15.61 -11.51 -31.19
N LYS A 400 15.01 -10.72 -32.06
CA LYS A 400 14.94 -9.26 -31.92
C LYS A 400 14.29 -8.82 -30.61
N THR A 401 14.64 -7.64 -30.14
CA THR A 401 13.95 -7.00 -29.01
C THR A 401 12.44 -6.96 -29.25
N GLY A 402 11.64 -7.35 -28.25
CA GLY A 402 10.18 -7.46 -28.39
C GLY A 402 9.67 -8.76 -29.05
N SER A 403 10.53 -9.74 -29.42
CA SER A 403 10.07 -11.02 -29.97
C SER A 403 9.41 -11.96 -28.96
N GLY A 404 9.49 -11.67 -27.64
CA GLY A 404 8.90 -12.47 -26.57
C GLY A 404 9.91 -13.38 -25.82
N LYS A 405 11.22 -13.15 -25.92
CA LYS A 405 12.27 -13.97 -25.25
C LYS A 405 12.07 -14.03 -23.74
N SER A 406 12.03 -12.87 -23.07
CA SER A 406 11.84 -12.80 -21.60
C SER A 406 10.48 -13.37 -21.16
N THR A 407 9.45 -13.19 -21.99
CA THR A 407 8.14 -13.82 -21.77
C THR A 407 8.26 -15.35 -21.82
N LEU A 408 8.92 -15.92 -22.84
CA LEU A 408 9.09 -17.35 -22.97
C LEU A 408 9.83 -17.96 -21.77
N VAL A 409 10.91 -17.31 -21.32
CA VAL A 409 11.73 -17.82 -20.21
C VAL A 409 11.10 -17.60 -18.82
N SER A 410 10.08 -16.77 -18.71
CA SER A 410 9.32 -16.60 -17.45
C SER A 410 8.31 -17.73 -17.18
N LEU A 411 7.89 -18.49 -18.22
CA LEU A 411 6.86 -19.50 -18.12
C LEU A 411 7.29 -20.79 -17.37
N PRO A 412 8.51 -21.33 -17.52
CA PRO A 412 8.89 -22.58 -16.85
C PRO A 412 8.79 -22.56 -15.33
N SER A 413 9.07 -21.40 -14.68
CA SER A 413 8.95 -21.20 -13.23
C SER A 413 7.53 -20.83 -12.79
N ARG A 414 6.56 -20.84 -13.72
CA ARG A 414 5.15 -20.43 -13.50
C ARG A 414 5.05 -19.07 -12.80
N LEU A 415 5.74 -18.07 -13.31
CA LEU A 415 5.48 -16.66 -12.98
C LEU A 415 4.21 -16.20 -13.69
N ASN A 416 3.98 -16.77 -14.89
CA ASN A 416 2.76 -16.67 -15.66
C ASN A 416 2.39 -18.08 -16.17
N ASP A 417 1.11 -18.38 -16.31
CA ASP A 417 0.63 -19.60 -16.96
C ASP A 417 0.37 -19.33 -18.45
N PRO A 418 0.69 -20.25 -19.37
CA PRO A 418 0.39 -20.09 -20.78
C PRO A 418 -1.12 -19.98 -21.02
N THR A 419 -1.54 -19.08 -21.93
CA THR A 419 -2.95 -18.90 -22.33
C THR A 419 -3.44 -20.05 -23.22
N GLY A 420 -2.52 -20.74 -23.90
CA GLY A 420 -2.79 -21.93 -24.71
C GLY A 420 -1.59 -22.87 -24.73
N GLY A 421 -1.82 -24.13 -25.09
CA GLY A 421 -0.78 -25.16 -25.06
C GLY A 421 -0.40 -25.59 -23.65
N ARG A 422 0.78 -26.20 -23.52
CA ARG A 422 1.31 -26.70 -22.24
C ARG A 422 2.84 -26.73 -22.22
N ILE A 423 3.38 -26.69 -21.01
CA ILE A 423 4.82 -26.87 -20.75
C ILE A 423 4.94 -28.10 -19.86
N LEU A 424 5.79 -29.03 -20.27
CA LEU A 424 6.01 -30.28 -19.54
C LEU A 424 7.41 -30.28 -18.94
N LEU A 425 7.54 -30.68 -17.69
CA LEU A 425 8.79 -31.02 -17.02
C LEU A 425 8.79 -32.54 -16.79
N ASP A 426 9.74 -33.24 -17.39
CA ASP A 426 9.83 -34.71 -17.39
C ASP A 426 8.49 -35.40 -17.73
N GLY A 427 7.78 -34.88 -18.74
CA GLY A 427 6.48 -35.38 -19.21
C GLY A 427 5.26 -34.99 -18.37
N THR A 428 5.45 -34.24 -17.27
CA THR A 428 4.32 -33.76 -16.43
C THR A 428 4.08 -32.27 -16.71
N ASP A 429 2.82 -31.88 -16.95
CA ASP A 429 2.44 -30.46 -17.09
C ASP A 429 2.80 -29.69 -15.81
N ILE A 430 3.55 -28.60 -15.98
CA ILE A 430 3.99 -27.77 -14.83
C ILE A 430 2.83 -27.25 -13.99
N ARG A 431 1.63 -27.12 -14.57
CA ARG A 431 0.41 -26.72 -13.87
C ARG A 431 -0.13 -27.77 -12.91
N ASP A 432 0.25 -29.05 -13.11
CA ASP A 432 -0.14 -30.18 -12.26
C ASP A 432 0.89 -30.47 -11.16
N LEU A 433 1.95 -29.65 -11.09
CA LEU A 433 2.98 -29.70 -10.05
C LEU A 433 2.70 -28.65 -8.97
N ARG A 434 3.08 -28.96 -7.72
CA ARG A 434 3.05 -27.96 -6.64
C ARG A 434 4.05 -26.87 -6.93
N LEU A 435 3.65 -25.59 -6.85
CA LEU A 435 4.49 -24.42 -7.13
C LEU A 435 5.79 -24.40 -6.34
N ALA A 436 5.72 -24.74 -5.05
CA ALA A 436 6.90 -24.79 -4.18
C ALA A 436 7.94 -25.82 -4.68
N ASN A 437 7.48 -27.01 -5.11
CA ASN A 437 8.35 -28.06 -5.65
C ASN A 437 8.89 -27.66 -7.04
N LEU A 438 8.04 -27.16 -7.93
CA LEU A 438 8.46 -26.71 -9.25
C LEU A 438 9.58 -25.65 -9.14
N ARG A 439 9.39 -24.63 -8.31
CA ARG A 439 10.35 -23.53 -8.10
C ARG A 439 11.61 -23.94 -7.35
N SER A 440 11.63 -25.11 -6.69
CA SER A 440 12.85 -25.67 -6.12
C SER A 440 13.72 -26.38 -7.14
N VAL A 441 13.17 -26.77 -8.29
CA VAL A 441 13.89 -27.50 -9.36
C VAL A 441 14.07 -26.67 -10.63
N VAL A 442 13.26 -25.62 -10.84
CA VAL A 442 13.38 -24.65 -11.94
C VAL A 442 13.71 -23.30 -11.33
N THR A 443 14.90 -22.77 -11.60
CA THR A 443 15.36 -21.48 -11.08
C THR A 443 15.62 -20.52 -12.23
N THR A 444 15.19 -19.27 -12.07
CA THR A 444 15.36 -18.20 -13.05
C THR A 444 16.27 -17.10 -12.49
N ALA A 445 17.31 -16.73 -13.23
CA ALA A 445 18.05 -15.49 -13.03
C ALA A 445 17.56 -14.48 -14.07
N PHE A 446 17.05 -13.34 -13.60
CA PHE A 446 16.51 -12.28 -14.44
C PHE A 446 17.58 -11.29 -14.87
N GLU A 447 17.34 -10.60 -15.98
CA GLU A 447 18.17 -9.50 -16.48
C GLU A 447 18.32 -8.41 -15.40
N GLU A 448 17.21 -8.01 -14.76
CA GLU A 448 17.23 -7.04 -13.66
C GLU A 448 17.60 -7.73 -12.34
N ALA A 449 18.85 -7.53 -11.93
CA ALA A 449 19.41 -8.13 -10.72
C ALA A 449 18.92 -7.45 -9.45
N THR A 450 17.77 -7.87 -8.92
CA THR A 450 17.23 -7.39 -7.64
C THR A 450 17.92 -8.10 -6.47
N LEU A 451 18.53 -7.31 -5.58
CA LEU A 451 19.08 -7.76 -4.29
C LEU A 451 18.28 -7.15 -3.15
N PHE A 452 18.13 -7.90 -2.07
CA PHE A 452 17.38 -7.48 -0.89
C PHE A 452 18.27 -6.78 0.15
N SER A 453 17.69 -5.91 0.96
CA SER A 453 18.34 -5.17 2.06
C SER A 453 18.72 -6.10 3.23
N MET A 454 19.57 -7.08 2.96
CA MET A 454 20.10 -8.08 3.91
C MET A 454 21.58 -8.34 3.60
N SER A 455 22.24 -9.25 4.32
CA SER A 455 23.64 -9.57 4.05
C SER A 455 23.81 -10.27 2.68
N VAL A 456 25.03 -10.30 2.16
CA VAL A 456 25.35 -11.07 0.95
C VAL A 456 25.00 -12.54 1.16
N ARG A 457 25.38 -13.12 2.30
CA ARG A 457 25.04 -14.49 2.70
C ARG A 457 23.54 -14.77 2.60
N GLU A 458 22.72 -13.93 3.24
CA GLU A 458 21.27 -14.07 3.23
C GLU A 458 20.69 -13.94 1.81
N ASN A 459 21.22 -13.04 0.99
CA ASN A 459 20.83 -12.91 -0.40
C ASN A 459 21.15 -14.17 -1.22
N LEU A 460 22.34 -14.74 -1.06
CA LEU A 460 22.75 -15.97 -1.76
C LEU A 460 21.94 -17.18 -1.33
N ALA A 461 21.73 -17.33 -0.02
CA ALA A 461 20.99 -18.46 0.55
C ALA A 461 19.48 -18.38 0.39
N LEU A 462 18.93 -17.31 -0.22
CA LEU A 462 17.47 -17.09 -0.30
C LEU A 462 16.72 -18.25 -0.95
N GLY A 463 17.28 -18.87 -2.00
CA GLY A 463 16.69 -20.02 -2.69
C GLY A 463 17.03 -21.37 -2.08
N ARG A 464 18.05 -21.42 -1.20
CA ARG A 464 18.51 -22.61 -0.51
C ARG A 464 19.06 -22.26 0.87
N PRO A 465 18.17 -22.14 1.89
CA PRO A 465 18.56 -21.69 3.24
C PRO A 465 19.55 -22.61 3.96
N ASP A 466 19.63 -23.89 3.56
CA ASP A 466 20.52 -24.92 4.09
C ASP A 466 21.85 -25.05 3.30
N ALA A 467 22.15 -24.10 2.41
CA ALA A 467 23.41 -24.08 1.67
C ALA A 467 24.61 -24.00 2.62
N SER A 468 25.59 -24.89 2.41
CA SER A 468 26.83 -24.86 3.16
C SER A 468 27.72 -23.70 2.74
N GLU A 469 28.71 -23.34 3.55
CA GLU A 469 29.72 -22.32 3.21
C GLU A 469 30.42 -22.67 1.89
N ALA A 470 30.75 -23.93 1.69
CA ALA A 470 31.38 -24.41 0.45
C ALA A 470 30.45 -24.24 -0.79
N ASP A 471 29.12 -24.40 -0.63
CA ASP A 471 28.17 -24.15 -1.70
C ASP A 471 28.12 -22.67 -2.08
N LEU A 472 28.21 -21.76 -1.07
CA LEU A 472 28.24 -20.32 -1.29
C LEU A 472 29.56 -19.89 -1.98
N GLU A 473 30.70 -20.40 -1.52
CA GLU A 473 32.00 -20.13 -2.12
C GLU A 473 32.07 -20.61 -3.58
N GLU A 474 31.56 -21.80 -3.86
CA GLU A 474 31.51 -22.35 -5.22
C GLU A 474 30.65 -21.47 -6.12
N ALA A 475 29.48 -21.05 -5.67
CA ALA A 475 28.60 -20.21 -6.46
C ALA A 475 29.21 -18.81 -6.71
N LEU A 476 29.89 -18.23 -5.73
CA LEU A 476 30.62 -16.98 -5.89
C LEU A 476 31.74 -17.12 -6.91
N ARG A 477 32.47 -18.23 -6.87
CA ARG A 477 33.54 -18.53 -7.84
C ARG A 477 32.98 -18.66 -9.26
N VAL A 478 31.86 -19.37 -9.44
CA VAL A 478 31.21 -19.50 -10.76
C VAL A 478 30.78 -18.15 -11.30
N ALA A 479 30.21 -17.31 -10.46
CA ALA A 479 29.74 -15.97 -10.86
C ALA A 479 30.87 -14.91 -10.85
N GLN A 480 32.13 -15.30 -10.59
CA GLN A 480 33.26 -14.38 -10.45
C GLN A 480 32.97 -13.25 -9.47
N ALA A 481 32.32 -13.59 -8.36
CA ALA A 481 31.83 -12.64 -7.37
C ALA A 481 32.68 -12.60 -6.10
N GLU A 482 33.94 -13.03 -6.16
CA GLU A 482 34.90 -13.03 -5.06
C GLU A 482 35.22 -11.64 -4.51
N PHE A 483 34.87 -10.55 -5.22
CA PHE A 483 34.93 -9.18 -4.70
C PHE A 483 34.18 -9.02 -3.38
N VAL A 484 33.28 -9.94 -3.05
CA VAL A 484 32.54 -9.97 -1.77
C VAL A 484 33.51 -10.05 -0.60
N TYR A 485 34.63 -10.77 -0.72
CA TYR A 485 35.62 -10.92 0.35
C TYR A 485 36.41 -9.63 0.61
N ASP A 486 36.39 -8.68 -0.34
CA ASP A 486 36.99 -7.36 -0.18
C ASP A 486 36.03 -6.35 0.49
N LEU A 487 34.77 -6.73 0.68
CA LEU A 487 33.80 -5.91 1.38
C LEU A 487 34.10 -5.90 2.91
N PRO A 488 33.70 -4.84 3.65
CA PRO A 488 34.10 -4.64 5.06
C PRO A 488 33.85 -5.82 6.00
N TYR A 489 32.83 -6.64 5.74
CA TYR A 489 32.46 -7.81 6.53
C TYR A 489 32.31 -9.07 5.67
N GLY A 490 32.93 -9.12 4.47
CA GLY A 490 32.82 -10.25 3.56
C GLY A 490 31.37 -10.63 3.27
N LEU A 491 31.03 -11.92 3.39
CA LEU A 491 29.67 -12.44 3.20
C LEU A 491 28.62 -11.82 4.14
N ASP A 492 29.03 -11.33 5.30
CA ASP A 492 28.11 -10.74 6.28
C ASP A 492 27.91 -9.23 6.08
N THR A 493 28.53 -8.67 5.03
CA THR A 493 28.30 -7.29 4.61
C THR A 493 26.86 -7.11 4.20
N ARG A 494 26.18 -6.15 4.85
CA ARG A 494 24.80 -5.79 4.54
C ARG A 494 24.76 -4.98 3.26
N ILE A 495 24.02 -5.46 2.29
CA ILE A 495 23.76 -4.77 1.03
C ILE A 495 22.67 -3.73 1.29
N GLY A 496 22.87 -2.50 0.82
CA GLY A 496 21.89 -1.43 0.93
C GLY A 496 20.62 -1.70 0.09
N GLU A 497 19.71 -0.77 0.15
CA GLU A 497 18.42 -0.85 -0.56
C GLU A 497 18.64 -1.16 -2.05
N GLN A 498 18.01 -2.22 -2.54
CA GLN A 498 18.15 -2.74 -3.92
C GLN A 498 19.60 -2.98 -4.39
N GLY A 499 20.55 -3.11 -3.48
CA GLY A 499 21.97 -3.28 -3.85
C GLY A 499 22.64 -2.03 -4.42
N LEU A 500 22.07 -0.83 -4.21
CA LEU A 500 22.57 0.44 -4.77
C LEU A 500 24.02 0.78 -4.36
N SER A 501 24.54 0.14 -3.30
CA SER A 501 25.96 0.24 -2.90
C SER A 501 26.91 -0.53 -3.80
N LEU A 502 26.41 -1.37 -4.70
CA LEU A 502 27.15 -2.21 -5.63
C LEU A 502 27.03 -1.70 -7.07
N SER A 503 28.05 -1.95 -7.89
CA SER A 503 27.94 -1.66 -9.33
C SER A 503 26.91 -2.58 -10.01
N GLY A 504 26.43 -2.22 -11.20
CA GLY A 504 25.50 -3.04 -11.98
C GLY A 504 26.00 -4.47 -12.18
N GLY A 505 27.24 -4.62 -12.63
CA GLY A 505 27.88 -5.91 -12.83
C GLY A 505 28.09 -6.71 -11.53
N GLN A 506 28.35 -6.03 -10.39
CA GLN A 506 28.44 -6.70 -9.09
C GLN A 506 27.07 -7.25 -8.66
N ARG A 507 26.00 -6.49 -8.85
CA ARG A 507 24.63 -6.97 -8.56
C ARG A 507 24.28 -8.17 -9.43
N GLN A 508 24.58 -8.11 -10.72
CA GLN A 508 24.26 -9.19 -11.67
C GLN A 508 25.01 -10.47 -11.32
N ARG A 509 26.30 -10.38 -10.98
CA ARG A 509 27.11 -11.54 -10.52
C ARG A 509 26.54 -12.16 -9.24
N LEU A 510 26.09 -11.36 -8.26
CA LEU A 510 25.46 -11.89 -7.05
C LEU A 510 24.10 -12.54 -7.33
N ALA A 511 23.31 -12.00 -8.26
CA ALA A 511 22.05 -12.61 -8.67
C ALA A 511 22.26 -13.94 -9.39
N LEU A 512 23.31 -14.03 -10.23
CA LEU A 512 23.73 -15.27 -10.87
C LEU A 512 24.21 -16.30 -9.81
N ALA A 513 25.07 -15.89 -8.87
CA ALA A 513 25.53 -16.75 -7.78
C ALA A 513 24.34 -17.30 -6.98
N ARG A 514 23.33 -16.46 -6.66
CA ARG A 514 22.11 -16.89 -6.00
C ARG A 514 21.35 -17.98 -6.76
N ALA A 515 21.29 -17.89 -8.09
CA ALA A 515 20.67 -18.91 -8.92
C ALA A 515 21.47 -20.22 -8.94
N VAL A 516 22.79 -20.13 -8.99
CA VAL A 516 23.73 -21.28 -8.99
C VAL A 516 23.71 -22.04 -7.66
N VAL A 517 23.65 -21.34 -6.51
CA VAL A 517 23.59 -21.96 -5.16
C VAL A 517 22.43 -22.95 -5.06
N VAL A 518 21.31 -22.68 -5.72
CA VAL A 518 20.12 -23.55 -5.71
C VAL A 518 20.44 -24.93 -6.30
N ARG A 519 21.41 -25.05 -7.24
CA ARG A 519 21.70 -26.27 -8.02
C ARG A 519 20.44 -26.85 -8.66
N PRO A 520 19.69 -26.11 -9.49
CA PRO A 520 18.42 -26.54 -10.04
C PRO A 520 18.59 -27.64 -11.07
N ALA A 521 17.53 -28.42 -11.36
CA ALA A 521 17.48 -29.33 -12.50
C ALA A 521 17.34 -28.58 -13.84
N VAL A 522 16.63 -27.44 -13.82
CA VAL A 522 16.48 -26.53 -14.96
C VAL A 522 16.88 -25.11 -14.54
N LEU A 523 17.88 -24.54 -15.20
CA LEU A 523 18.36 -23.18 -14.99
C LEU A 523 17.90 -22.30 -16.15
N VAL A 524 17.18 -21.25 -15.83
CA VAL A 524 16.71 -20.26 -16.79
C VAL A 524 17.50 -18.96 -16.57
N LEU A 525 18.11 -18.45 -17.63
CA LEU A 525 18.95 -17.26 -17.59
C LEU A 525 18.41 -16.23 -18.60
N ASP A 526 17.91 -15.10 -18.10
CA ASP A 526 17.44 -13.98 -18.93
C ASP A 526 18.52 -12.90 -18.96
N ASP A 527 19.36 -12.93 -19.99
CA ASP A 527 20.50 -12.05 -20.22
C ASP A 527 21.38 -11.78 -18.98
N PRO A 528 21.95 -12.84 -18.37
CA PRO A 528 22.60 -12.77 -17.06
C PRO A 528 23.92 -12.00 -17.05
N LEU A 529 24.43 -11.55 -18.21
CA LEU A 529 25.76 -10.97 -18.39
C LEU A 529 25.74 -9.55 -18.98
N SER A 530 24.54 -8.96 -19.19
CA SER A 530 24.36 -7.67 -19.88
C SER A 530 25.11 -6.49 -19.26
N ALA A 531 25.28 -6.47 -17.93
CA ALA A 531 25.93 -5.39 -17.21
C ALA A 531 27.43 -5.63 -16.93
N LEU A 532 28.04 -6.68 -17.54
CA LEU A 532 29.44 -7.01 -17.32
C LEU A 532 30.33 -6.40 -18.42
N ASP A 533 31.55 -6.07 -18.01
CA ASP A 533 32.63 -5.76 -18.96
C ASP A 533 33.11 -7.05 -19.65
N VAL A 534 33.68 -6.92 -20.86
CA VAL A 534 34.08 -8.04 -21.72
C VAL A 534 35.01 -9.04 -21.02
N HIS A 535 35.95 -8.56 -20.21
CA HIS A 535 36.88 -9.44 -19.51
C HIS A 535 36.21 -10.28 -18.42
N THR A 536 35.34 -9.64 -17.61
CA THR A 536 34.58 -10.34 -16.57
C THR A 536 33.56 -11.30 -17.20
N GLU A 537 32.91 -10.89 -18.30
CA GLU A 537 31.97 -11.72 -19.06
C GLU A 537 32.63 -13.03 -19.49
N GLU A 538 33.82 -12.99 -20.15
CA GLU A 538 34.55 -14.19 -20.55
C GLU A 538 34.91 -15.13 -19.39
N LEU A 539 35.25 -14.59 -18.22
CA LEU A 539 35.54 -15.38 -17.03
C LEU A 539 34.29 -16.08 -16.48
N VAL A 540 33.17 -15.34 -16.40
CA VAL A 540 31.87 -15.91 -15.98
C VAL A 540 31.40 -16.96 -16.98
N GLU A 541 31.50 -16.72 -18.30
CA GLU A 541 31.10 -17.68 -19.33
C GLU A 541 31.87 -19.00 -19.18
N ARG A 542 33.18 -18.96 -19.00
CA ARG A 542 34.01 -20.17 -18.82
C ARG A 542 33.61 -20.94 -17.54
N ALA A 543 33.34 -20.25 -16.44
CA ALA A 543 32.95 -20.88 -15.19
C ALA A 543 31.51 -21.43 -15.29
N LEU A 544 30.60 -20.68 -15.88
CA LEU A 544 29.19 -21.05 -16.08
C LEU A 544 29.07 -22.27 -17.02
N ALA A 545 29.85 -22.34 -18.07
CA ALA A 545 29.89 -23.48 -18.98
C ALA A 545 30.13 -24.82 -18.26
N GLN A 546 30.82 -24.83 -17.12
CA GLN A 546 31.00 -26.03 -16.31
C GLN A 546 29.71 -26.43 -15.59
N VAL A 547 28.96 -25.47 -15.04
CA VAL A 547 27.67 -25.71 -14.39
C VAL A 547 26.59 -26.15 -15.39
N LEU A 548 26.61 -25.56 -16.58
CA LEU A 548 25.65 -25.86 -17.65
C LEU A 548 25.80 -27.27 -18.21
N ARG A 549 26.96 -27.91 -18.12
CA ARG A 549 27.16 -29.31 -18.55
C ARG A 549 26.36 -30.33 -17.74
N GLU A 550 26.02 -29.99 -16.49
CA GLU A 550 25.33 -30.89 -15.56
C GLU A 550 23.87 -30.47 -15.33
N THR A 551 23.43 -29.36 -15.96
CA THR A 551 22.14 -28.74 -15.73
C THR A 551 21.42 -28.48 -17.05
N THR A 552 20.15 -28.79 -17.16
CA THR A 552 19.35 -28.33 -18.32
C THR A 552 19.22 -26.82 -18.27
N ALA A 553 19.52 -26.13 -19.36
CA ALA A 553 19.50 -24.67 -19.33
C ALA A 553 18.77 -24.05 -20.53
N LEU A 554 18.05 -22.96 -20.23
CA LEU A 554 17.42 -22.08 -21.21
C LEU A 554 18.00 -20.67 -21.02
N VAL A 555 18.73 -20.17 -22.01
CA VAL A 555 19.51 -18.93 -21.91
C VAL A 555 19.05 -17.93 -22.96
N VAL A 556 18.56 -16.77 -22.56
CA VAL A 556 18.34 -15.65 -23.48
C VAL A 556 19.69 -15.03 -23.80
N VAL A 557 19.96 -14.87 -25.08
CA VAL A 557 21.24 -14.37 -25.57
C VAL A 557 21.04 -13.12 -26.42
N HIS A 558 21.89 -12.12 -26.16
CA HIS A 558 21.98 -10.87 -26.91
C HIS A 558 23.36 -10.66 -27.52
N ARG A 559 24.32 -11.57 -27.27
CA ARG A 559 25.70 -11.47 -27.76
C ARG A 559 26.15 -12.77 -28.37
N PRO A 560 26.97 -12.72 -29.45
CA PRO A 560 27.53 -13.92 -30.05
C PRO A 560 28.40 -14.76 -29.09
N SER A 561 29.07 -14.11 -28.11
CA SER A 561 29.87 -14.79 -27.08
C SER A 561 29.00 -15.75 -26.25
N THR A 562 27.84 -15.27 -25.77
CA THR A 562 26.95 -16.05 -24.93
C THR A 562 26.27 -17.21 -25.71
N VAL A 563 26.13 -17.08 -27.06
CA VAL A 563 25.65 -18.17 -27.92
C VAL A 563 26.58 -19.40 -27.87
N ALA A 564 27.87 -19.17 -27.69
CA ALA A 564 28.85 -20.25 -27.62
C ALA A 564 28.69 -21.17 -26.39
N LEU A 565 27.94 -20.75 -25.38
CA LEU A 565 27.59 -21.58 -24.21
C LEU A 565 26.55 -22.65 -24.52
N ALA A 566 25.78 -22.50 -25.60
CA ALA A 566 24.65 -23.35 -25.91
C ALA A 566 24.98 -24.48 -26.88
N ASP A 567 24.40 -25.65 -26.64
CA ASP A 567 24.47 -26.80 -27.56
C ASP A 567 23.66 -26.54 -28.83
N ARG A 568 22.51 -25.87 -28.68
CA ARG A 568 21.61 -25.47 -29.78
C ARG A 568 21.02 -24.08 -29.52
N VAL A 569 20.54 -23.48 -30.59
CA VAL A 569 19.92 -22.16 -30.60
C VAL A 569 18.51 -22.27 -31.17
N ALA A 570 17.55 -21.65 -30.51
CA ALA A 570 16.19 -21.42 -30.99
C ALA A 570 16.04 -19.94 -31.37
N LEU A 571 15.77 -19.66 -32.63
CA LEU A 571 15.44 -18.32 -33.11
C LEU A 571 13.98 -18.03 -32.89
N LEU A 572 13.67 -17.13 -31.99
CA LEU A 572 12.31 -16.62 -31.72
C LEU A 572 12.02 -15.42 -32.62
N HIS A 573 11.09 -15.58 -33.54
CA HIS A 573 10.62 -14.54 -34.46
C HIS A 573 9.10 -14.42 -34.42
N GLU A 574 8.58 -13.23 -34.20
CA GLU A 574 7.14 -12.94 -34.10
C GLU A 574 6.35 -13.94 -33.22
N GLY A 575 6.93 -14.33 -32.07
CA GLY A 575 6.30 -15.22 -31.11
C GLY A 575 6.30 -16.71 -31.49
N ARG A 576 7.12 -17.14 -32.46
CA ARG A 576 7.28 -18.53 -32.90
C ARG A 576 8.75 -18.92 -33.00
N ILE A 577 9.06 -20.21 -32.89
CA ILE A 577 10.40 -20.71 -33.21
C ILE A 577 10.51 -20.81 -34.74
N ALA A 578 11.26 -19.87 -35.33
CA ALA A 578 11.49 -19.82 -36.76
C ALA A 578 12.58 -20.80 -37.21
N ALA A 579 13.60 -21.03 -36.37
CA ALA A 579 14.68 -21.96 -36.65
C ALA A 579 15.22 -22.56 -35.35
N PHE A 580 15.68 -23.81 -35.39
CA PHE A 580 16.24 -24.53 -34.25
C PHE A 580 17.34 -25.49 -34.67
N GLY A 581 18.57 -25.28 -34.20
CA GLY A 581 19.71 -26.08 -34.59
C GLY A 581 20.99 -25.63 -33.89
N ARG A 582 22.15 -26.17 -34.32
CA ARG A 582 23.42 -25.68 -33.83
C ARG A 582 23.75 -24.31 -34.41
N HIS A 583 24.51 -23.49 -33.66
CA HIS A 583 24.92 -22.17 -34.12
C HIS A 583 25.51 -22.18 -35.55
N SER A 584 26.44 -23.12 -35.85
CA SER A 584 27.07 -23.24 -37.17
C SER A 584 26.08 -23.63 -38.29
N GLU A 585 25.06 -24.42 -37.98
CA GLU A 585 23.99 -24.81 -38.92
C GLU A 585 23.10 -23.61 -39.22
N LEU A 586 22.71 -22.85 -38.22
CA LEU A 586 21.82 -21.67 -38.35
C LEU A 586 22.53 -20.52 -39.07
N MET A 587 23.82 -20.30 -38.81
CA MET A 587 24.64 -19.32 -39.55
C MET A 587 24.71 -19.62 -41.05
N ALA A 588 24.67 -20.91 -41.42
CA ALA A 588 24.71 -21.31 -42.83
C ALA A 588 23.32 -21.32 -43.50
N ALA A 589 22.26 -21.61 -42.74
CA ALA A 589 20.95 -21.93 -43.30
C ALA A 589 19.89 -20.83 -43.07
N SER A 590 20.04 -19.92 -42.09
CA SER A 590 19.05 -18.91 -41.73
C SER A 590 19.59 -17.48 -41.85
N PRO A 591 19.26 -16.76 -42.92
CA PRO A 591 19.60 -15.35 -43.06
C PRO A 591 19.04 -14.48 -41.89
N GLU A 592 17.85 -14.79 -41.41
CA GLU A 592 17.22 -14.06 -40.28
C GLU A 592 18.04 -14.21 -38.98
N TYR A 593 18.65 -15.38 -38.76
CA TYR A 593 19.53 -15.60 -37.62
C TYR A 593 20.80 -14.77 -37.71
N VAL A 594 21.39 -14.68 -38.91
CA VAL A 594 22.57 -13.85 -39.18
C VAL A 594 22.24 -12.37 -38.95
N ASP A 595 21.09 -11.91 -39.45
CA ASP A 595 20.63 -10.52 -39.27
C ASP A 595 20.44 -10.17 -37.78
N VAL A 596 19.85 -11.07 -36.98
CA VAL A 596 19.65 -10.85 -35.56
C VAL A 596 20.97 -10.69 -34.84
N LEU A 597 21.95 -11.59 -35.08
CA LEU A 597 23.26 -11.53 -34.43
C LEU A 597 24.11 -10.34 -34.87
N SER A 598 24.01 -9.93 -36.15
CA SER A 598 24.75 -8.75 -36.64
C SER A 598 24.17 -7.44 -36.10
N ALA A 599 22.87 -7.31 -36.05
CA ALA A 599 22.20 -6.12 -35.50
C ALA A 599 22.52 -5.94 -33.99
N GLU A 600 22.50 -7.03 -33.22
CA GLU A 600 22.84 -7.01 -31.78
C GLU A 600 24.33 -6.69 -31.56
N SER A 601 25.23 -7.11 -32.50
CA SER A 601 26.64 -6.75 -32.42
C SER A 601 26.90 -5.26 -32.67
N GLU A 602 26.11 -4.61 -33.53
CA GLU A 602 26.22 -3.18 -33.83
C GLU A 602 25.64 -2.33 -32.66
N GLU A 603 24.56 -2.77 -31.99
CA GLU A 603 23.98 -2.10 -30.82
C GLU A 603 24.93 -2.12 -29.62
N VAL A 604 25.72 -3.17 -29.44
CA VAL A 604 26.73 -3.28 -28.36
C VAL A 604 27.99 -2.46 -28.66
N ALA A 605 28.26 -2.17 -29.94
CA ALA A 605 29.44 -1.40 -30.36
C ALA A 605 29.19 0.13 -30.41
N ALA A 606 27.94 0.58 -30.35
CA ALA A 606 27.52 1.97 -30.37
C ALA A 606 27.28 2.51 -28.94
#